data_1694c115bbd8985aae5a03e49b79b37d
#
_entry.id   1694c115bbd8985aae5a03e49b79b37d
#
_cell.length_a   1.000
_cell.length_b   1.000
_cell.length_c   1.000
_cell.angle_alpha   90.00
_cell.angle_beta   90.00
_cell.angle_gamma   90.00
#
_symmetry.space_group_name_H-M   'P 1'
#
loop_
_entity.id
_entity.type
_entity.pdbx_description
1 polymer ?
#
loop_
_entity_poly.entity_id
_entity_poly.type
_entity_poly.pdbx_seq_one_letter_code
_entity_poly.pdbx_strand_id
1 'polypeptide(L)'
;MVFLPATCLLLTFFVARAEQGALCTLQRLNPVKQEWQQYIDIINQVVKPALGCTEPIAAAYASAVAADTLGSEPESLEVLVSDNLYKNSMGVYVPGTGKVGLAIAAAAGALAGDSDAGLEVLASISPEQVARAQQMIDAGQVTVRRTETDEFIYCCVIARGAGHEAVVRISGGHTLVVEKLLDGKQVFAAEPNAKAATGSICDGVDISIASIYDFATQVDFERIRFILKASDLNTRLSDEGMARAYGLEVGRTMKKSIDDGMLAEDLLNKIVMCTAAASDARMGGATLPAMSNFGSGNQGIAATIPVVITAQRYQCDEETLARALIMSHLGAIYIKSYYPPLSAFCGNTVTSAAAAMAMVYLAGGSFEQSCFAIQNVLSDSAGMVCDGAKASCAMKVSTSSCAAVRSFLMALNRHAVSNQGIIARDVEQTIRNIGQMVSHGMTSTDSTIINIMSA
;
A
#
# COMPACT_ATOMS: atom_id res chain seq x y z
N MET A 1 -38.42 10.53 77.03
CA MET A 1 -38.01 11.65 76.25
C MET A 1 -36.50 11.75 76.33
N VAL A 2 -35.78 11.10 75.40
CA VAL A 2 -34.32 11.18 75.29
C VAL A 2 -34.02 11.14 73.82
N PHE A 3 -33.52 12.26 73.29
CA PHE A 3 -33.06 12.45 71.92
C PHE A 3 -31.73 11.70 71.71
N LEU A 4 -31.65 10.86 70.66
CA LEU A 4 -30.40 10.33 70.12
C LEU A 4 -30.08 11.06 68.82
N PRO A 5 -28.82 11.42 68.57
CA PRO A 5 -28.49 12.34 67.48
C PRO A 5 -28.35 11.60 66.13
N ALA A 6 -28.79 12.30 65.07
CA ALA A 6 -28.87 11.89 63.67
C ALA A 6 -27.53 11.90 62.90
N THR A 7 -26.43 11.54 63.54
CA THR A 7 -25.07 11.65 62.91
C THR A 7 -24.43 10.32 62.49
N CYS A 8 -25.11 9.20 62.65
CA CYS A 8 -24.51 7.89 62.34
C CYS A 8 -25.01 7.24 61.02
N LEU A 9 -25.99 7.86 60.33
CA LEU A 9 -26.54 7.28 59.07
C LEU A 9 -25.90 7.85 57.79
N LEU A 10 -25.11 8.94 57.89
CA LEU A 10 -24.46 9.55 56.67
C LEU A 10 -23.11 8.98 56.34
N LEU A 11 -22.40 8.31 57.23
CA LEU A 11 -21.09 7.68 56.92
C LEU A 11 -21.22 6.33 56.22
N THR A 12 -22.29 5.59 56.43
CA THR A 12 -22.51 4.29 55.76
C THR A 12 -22.91 4.42 54.30
N PHE A 13 -23.55 5.53 53.91
CA PHE A 13 -23.89 5.75 52.49
C PHE A 13 -22.73 6.29 51.65
N PHE A 14 -21.71 6.91 52.25
CA PHE A 14 -20.53 7.40 51.50
C PHE A 14 -19.51 6.29 51.21
N VAL A 15 -19.35 5.30 52.08
CA VAL A 15 -18.44 4.17 51.87
C VAL A 15 -18.99 3.21 50.80
N ALA A 16 -20.31 2.95 50.81
CA ALA A 16 -20.93 2.10 49.78
C ALA A 16 -20.92 2.71 48.37
N ARG A 17 -20.90 4.04 48.25
CA ARG A 17 -20.82 4.73 46.96
C ARG A 17 -19.39 4.82 46.41
N ALA A 18 -18.37 4.81 47.25
CA ALA A 18 -16.96 4.77 46.84
C ALA A 18 -16.56 3.38 46.33
N GLU A 19 -17.05 2.30 46.94
CA GLU A 19 -16.78 0.94 46.51
C GLU A 19 -17.53 0.57 45.21
N GLN A 20 -18.74 1.08 44.97
CA GLN A 20 -19.47 0.90 43.71
C GLN A 20 -18.86 1.74 42.58
N GLY A 21 -18.27 2.87 42.85
CA GLY A 21 -17.54 3.70 41.88
C GLY A 21 -16.21 3.06 41.46
N ALA A 22 -15.51 2.39 42.38
CA ALA A 22 -14.24 1.69 42.08
C ALA A 22 -14.47 0.36 41.35
N LEU A 23 -15.56 -0.37 41.61
CA LEU A 23 -15.94 -1.58 40.88
C LEU A 23 -16.42 -1.26 39.45
N CYS A 24 -17.03 -0.08 39.21
CA CYS A 24 -17.51 0.33 37.88
C CYS A 24 -16.40 0.80 36.95
N THR A 25 -15.24 1.20 37.49
CA THR A 25 -14.04 1.60 36.68
C THR A 25 -13.16 0.41 36.30
N LEU A 26 -13.28 -0.73 36.98
CA LEU A 26 -12.54 -1.96 36.65
C LEU A 26 -13.27 -2.89 35.65
N GLN A 27 -14.51 -2.61 35.26
CA GLN A 27 -15.31 -3.44 34.36
C GLN A 27 -15.32 -2.97 32.89
N ARG A 28 -14.45 -2.05 32.47
CA ARG A 28 -14.32 -1.63 31.07
C ARG A 28 -13.02 -2.05 30.40
N LEU A 29 -12.42 -3.15 30.82
CA LEU A 29 -11.54 -3.90 29.95
C LEU A 29 -12.42 -4.88 29.17
N ASN A 30 -12.99 -4.44 28.03
CA ASN A 30 -13.52 -5.38 27.05
C ASN A 30 -12.45 -6.45 26.83
N PRO A 31 -12.73 -7.76 26.96
CA PRO A 31 -11.76 -8.78 26.63
C PRO A 31 -11.33 -8.53 25.18
N VAL A 32 -10.03 -8.31 24.99
CA VAL A 32 -9.46 -8.15 23.64
C VAL A 32 -9.82 -9.40 22.86
N LYS A 33 -10.65 -9.27 21.84
CA LYS A 33 -10.97 -10.40 20.97
C LYS A 33 -9.66 -10.90 20.37
N GLN A 34 -9.45 -12.20 20.33
CA GLN A 34 -8.21 -12.80 19.84
C GLN A 34 -7.90 -12.38 18.39
N GLU A 35 -8.94 -12.21 17.58
CA GLU A 35 -8.87 -11.77 16.18
C GLU A 35 -8.29 -10.36 16.03
N TRP A 36 -8.48 -9.48 17.01
CA TRP A 36 -7.98 -8.10 16.95
C TRP A 36 -6.45 -8.00 16.96
N GLN A 37 -5.77 -8.94 17.60
CA GLN A 37 -4.31 -9.02 17.51
C GLN A 37 -3.89 -9.45 16.09
N GLN A 38 -4.58 -10.43 15.50
CA GLN A 38 -4.32 -10.84 14.12
C GLN A 38 -4.51 -9.68 13.13
N TYR A 39 -5.51 -8.81 13.32
CA TYR A 39 -5.72 -7.63 12.47
C TYR A 39 -4.56 -6.63 12.57
N ILE A 40 -4.04 -6.40 13.78
CA ILE A 40 -2.86 -5.56 14.00
C ILE A 40 -1.63 -6.16 13.32
N ASP A 41 -1.45 -7.48 13.43
CA ASP A 41 -0.32 -8.20 12.84
C ASP A 41 -0.38 -8.14 11.31
N ILE A 42 -1.56 -8.33 10.70
CA ILE A 42 -1.80 -8.17 9.26
C ILE A 42 -1.44 -6.75 8.81
N ILE A 43 -1.91 -5.71 9.52
CA ILE A 43 -1.59 -4.33 9.15
C ILE A 43 -0.08 -4.10 9.22
N ASN A 44 0.58 -4.49 10.30
CA ASN A 44 2.02 -4.33 10.49
C ASN A 44 2.85 -5.09 9.44
N GLN A 45 2.34 -6.22 8.94
CA GLN A 45 2.99 -6.98 7.87
C GLN A 45 2.86 -6.32 6.51
N VAL A 46 1.75 -5.64 6.22
CA VAL A 46 1.36 -5.19 4.87
C VAL A 46 1.51 -3.68 4.69
N VAL A 47 1.28 -2.89 5.76
CA VAL A 47 1.34 -1.42 5.72
C VAL A 47 2.71 -0.98 6.24
N LYS A 48 3.61 -0.68 5.30
CA LYS A 48 5.02 -0.35 5.59
C LYS A 48 5.48 0.84 4.78
N PRO A 49 6.41 1.64 5.32
CA PRO A 49 7.13 2.64 4.52
C PRO A 49 7.86 1.96 3.36
N ALA A 50 7.78 2.56 2.18
CA ALA A 50 8.49 2.11 0.98
C ALA A 50 8.96 3.30 0.16
N LEU A 51 10.22 3.28 -0.26
CA LEU A 51 10.81 4.29 -1.12
C LEU A 51 10.63 3.88 -2.59
N GLY A 52 9.91 4.70 -3.35
CA GLY A 52 9.65 4.45 -4.78
C GLY A 52 8.78 3.22 -5.03
N CYS A 53 9.00 2.54 -6.16
CA CYS A 53 8.30 1.32 -6.57
C CYS A 53 9.09 0.09 -6.16
N THR A 54 8.43 -0.88 -5.54
CA THR A 54 9.08 -2.06 -4.96
C THR A 54 9.65 -3.02 -6.00
N GLU A 55 9.05 -3.06 -7.21
CA GLU A 55 9.45 -4.01 -8.26
C GLU A 55 10.85 -3.71 -8.84
N PRO A 56 11.19 -2.48 -9.29
CA PRO A 56 12.56 -2.19 -9.71
C PRO A 56 13.55 -2.24 -8.53
N ILE A 57 13.09 -1.92 -7.31
CA ILE A 57 13.92 -2.03 -6.10
C ILE A 57 14.26 -3.49 -5.81
N ALA A 58 13.38 -4.46 -6.11
CA ALA A 58 13.72 -5.88 -5.99
C ALA A 58 14.91 -6.27 -6.89
N ALA A 59 14.97 -5.75 -8.13
CA ALA A 59 16.11 -5.96 -9.00
C ALA A 59 17.38 -5.25 -8.49
N ALA A 60 17.27 -4.03 -7.97
CA ALA A 60 18.39 -3.34 -7.34
C ALA A 60 18.93 -4.11 -6.12
N TYR A 61 18.03 -4.59 -5.26
CA TYR A 61 18.40 -5.39 -4.09
C TYR A 61 19.05 -6.72 -4.48
N ALA A 62 18.47 -7.46 -5.43
CA ALA A 62 19.07 -8.70 -5.92
C ALA A 62 20.46 -8.47 -6.49
N SER A 63 20.67 -7.34 -7.19
CA SER A 63 21.95 -6.97 -7.78
C SER A 63 22.99 -6.56 -6.73
N ALA A 64 22.59 -5.84 -5.66
CA ALA A 64 23.45 -5.53 -4.53
C ALA A 64 23.91 -6.82 -3.83
N VAL A 65 22.98 -7.73 -3.51
CA VAL A 65 23.29 -9.03 -2.91
C VAL A 65 24.18 -9.88 -3.84
N ALA A 66 24.02 -9.77 -5.16
CA ALA A 66 24.86 -10.49 -6.13
C ALA A 66 26.29 -9.92 -6.16
N ALA A 67 26.45 -8.59 -6.09
CA ALA A 67 27.77 -7.95 -5.98
C ALA A 67 28.47 -8.32 -4.68
N ASP A 68 27.77 -8.33 -3.55
CA ASP A 68 28.31 -8.77 -2.27
C ASP A 68 28.73 -10.26 -2.29
N THR A 69 27.92 -11.12 -2.95
CA THR A 69 28.22 -12.55 -3.11
C THR A 69 29.43 -12.76 -4.00
N LEU A 70 29.59 -11.93 -5.05
CA LEU A 70 30.72 -11.96 -5.97
C LEU A 70 32.03 -11.53 -5.27
N GLY A 71 31.95 -10.61 -4.30
CA GLY A 71 33.08 -10.06 -3.54
C GLY A 71 33.94 -9.09 -4.34
N SER A 72 33.51 -8.65 -5.51
CA SER A 72 34.17 -7.67 -6.38
C SER A 72 33.13 -6.86 -7.13
N GLU A 73 33.54 -5.72 -7.72
CA GLU A 73 32.66 -4.94 -8.58
C GLU A 73 32.29 -5.75 -9.86
N PRO A 74 31.01 -5.90 -10.17
CA PRO A 74 30.58 -6.63 -11.37
C PRO A 74 30.98 -5.92 -12.66
N GLU A 75 31.50 -6.68 -13.61
CA GLU A 75 31.81 -6.24 -14.98
C GLU A 75 30.60 -6.39 -15.92
N SER A 76 29.69 -7.32 -15.60
CA SER A 76 28.43 -7.50 -16.32
C SER A 76 27.34 -8.08 -15.44
N LEU A 77 26.09 -7.77 -15.82
CA LEU A 77 24.87 -8.23 -15.17
C LEU A 77 23.89 -8.81 -16.18
N GLU A 78 23.35 -9.98 -15.87
CA GLU A 78 22.18 -10.53 -16.53
C GLU A 78 21.05 -10.66 -15.52
N VAL A 79 19.90 -10.04 -15.81
CA VAL A 79 18.75 -9.96 -14.91
C VAL A 79 17.55 -10.63 -15.55
N LEU A 80 17.09 -11.72 -14.94
CA LEU A 80 15.95 -12.51 -15.38
C LEU A 80 14.79 -12.26 -14.43
N VAL A 81 13.63 -11.82 -14.92
CA VAL A 81 12.50 -11.44 -14.08
C VAL A 81 11.20 -12.07 -14.55
N SER A 82 10.27 -12.27 -13.61
CA SER A 82 8.89 -12.66 -13.94
C SER A 82 8.19 -11.58 -14.77
N ASP A 83 7.19 -11.97 -15.52
CA ASP A 83 6.36 -11.07 -16.33
C ASP A 83 5.76 -9.92 -15.51
N ASN A 84 5.29 -10.20 -14.30
CA ASN A 84 4.72 -9.19 -13.42
C ASN A 84 5.75 -8.17 -12.91
N LEU A 85 6.95 -8.63 -12.55
CA LEU A 85 8.03 -7.73 -12.13
C LEU A 85 8.51 -6.88 -13.31
N TYR A 86 8.61 -7.45 -14.51
CA TYR A 86 8.92 -6.73 -15.75
C TYR A 86 7.89 -5.63 -16.02
N LYS A 87 6.59 -5.99 -16.08
CA LYS A 87 5.48 -5.06 -16.32
C LYS A 87 5.49 -3.86 -15.37
N ASN A 88 5.72 -4.10 -14.08
CA ASN A 88 5.64 -3.07 -13.05
C ASN A 88 6.92 -2.25 -12.86
N SER A 89 7.99 -2.59 -13.59
CA SER A 89 9.29 -1.91 -13.45
C SER A 89 9.65 -1.02 -14.63
N MET A 90 9.13 -1.29 -15.84
CA MET A 90 9.63 -0.67 -17.07
C MET A 90 9.38 0.82 -17.20
N GLY A 91 8.30 1.32 -16.63
CA GLY A 91 7.87 2.72 -16.81
C GLY A 91 8.00 3.61 -15.57
N VAL A 92 8.63 3.13 -14.50
CA VAL A 92 8.71 3.86 -13.23
C VAL A 92 10.13 4.36 -12.95
N TYR A 93 10.21 5.55 -12.36
CA TYR A 93 11.48 6.09 -11.90
C TYR A 93 12.06 5.28 -10.75
N VAL A 94 13.36 5.01 -10.84
CA VAL A 94 14.15 4.39 -9.78
C VAL A 94 14.63 5.47 -8.82
N PRO A 95 14.29 5.39 -7.52
CA PRO A 95 14.60 6.43 -6.56
C PRO A 95 16.08 6.83 -6.55
N GLY A 96 16.32 8.13 -6.47
CA GLY A 96 17.67 8.70 -6.41
C GLY A 96 18.43 8.72 -7.76
N THR A 97 17.93 7.99 -8.79
CA THR A 97 18.67 7.89 -10.09
C THR A 97 18.21 8.90 -11.14
N GLY A 98 16.98 9.43 -11.02
CA GLY A 98 16.36 10.26 -12.08
C GLY A 98 16.10 9.50 -13.40
N LYS A 99 16.16 8.16 -13.39
CA LYS A 99 16.04 7.29 -14.56
C LYS A 99 14.99 6.20 -14.32
N VAL A 100 14.54 5.53 -15.39
CA VAL A 100 13.46 4.54 -15.34
C VAL A 100 13.95 3.14 -15.74
N GLY A 101 13.32 2.12 -15.17
CA GLY A 101 13.42 0.74 -15.63
C GLY A 101 14.39 -0.14 -14.86
N LEU A 102 14.38 -1.42 -15.21
CA LEU A 102 15.12 -2.47 -14.52
C LEU A 102 16.63 -2.37 -14.72
N ALA A 103 17.10 -1.96 -15.90
CA ALA A 103 18.53 -1.90 -16.19
C ALA A 103 19.26 -0.93 -15.26
N ILE A 104 18.70 0.29 -15.10
CA ILE A 104 19.31 1.26 -14.18
C ILE A 104 19.17 0.83 -12.71
N ALA A 105 18.06 0.17 -12.32
CA ALA A 105 17.88 -0.35 -10.98
C ALA A 105 18.94 -1.41 -10.65
N ALA A 106 19.14 -2.36 -11.56
CA ALA A 106 20.13 -3.43 -11.38
C ALA A 106 21.58 -2.89 -11.35
N ALA A 107 21.96 -2.03 -12.32
CA ALA A 107 23.28 -1.44 -12.35
C ALA A 107 23.59 -0.60 -11.10
N ALA A 108 22.63 0.25 -10.69
CA ALA A 108 22.75 1.07 -9.49
C ALA A 108 22.86 0.22 -8.22
N GLY A 109 22.03 -0.83 -8.12
CA GLY A 109 22.09 -1.79 -7.02
C GLY A 109 23.44 -2.49 -6.92
N ALA A 110 23.97 -2.99 -8.03
CA ALA A 110 25.23 -3.70 -8.07
C ALA A 110 26.46 -2.82 -7.76
N LEU A 111 26.42 -1.53 -8.14
CA LEU A 111 27.56 -0.60 -7.97
C LEU A 111 27.52 0.19 -6.65
N ALA A 112 26.36 0.37 -6.06
CA ALA A 112 26.16 1.31 -4.96
C ALA A 112 25.09 0.90 -3.94
N GLY A 113 24.44 -0.24 -4.14
CA GLY A 113 23.37 -0.69 -3.27
C GLY A 113 23.86 -1.18 -1.92
N ASP A 114 23.13 -0.82 -0.86
CA ASP A 114 23.29 -1.39 0.49
C ASP A 114 22.32 -2.57 0.65
N SER A 115 22.84 -3.78 0.58
CA SER A 115 22.02 -5.00 0.68
C SER A 115 21.36 -5.17 2.06
N ASP A 116 21.90 -4.57 3.12
CA ASP A 116 21.32 -4.61 4.47
C ASP A 116 20.12 -3.67 4.62
N ALA A 117 19.99 -2.67 3.74
CA ALA A 117 18.90 -1.69 3.75
C ALA A 117 17.58 -2.21 3.14
N GLY A 118 17.55 -3.42 2.58
CA GLY A 118 16.34 -4.04 2.02
C GLY A 118 15.69 -3.18 0.93
N LEU A 119 14.44 -2.74 1.13
CA LEU A 119 13.73 -1.87 0.16
C LEU A 119 14.27 -0.43 0.07
N GLU A 120 15.19 -0.05 0.92
CA GLU A 120 15.90 1.25 0.90
C GLU A 120 17.31 1.13 0.31
N VAL A 121 17.61 0.04 -0.40
CA VAL A 121 18.91 -0.33 -0.99
C VAL A 121 19.62 0.79 -1.76
N LEU A 122 18.86 1.74 -2.36
CA LEU A 122 19.41 2.89 -3.10
C LEU A 122 19.27 4.23 -2.36
N ALA A 123 18.95 4.23 -1.05
CA ALA A 123 18.67 5.47 -0.30
C ALA A 123 19.86 6.47 -0.29
N SER A 124 21.09 5.99 -0.39
CA SER A 124 22.32 6.78 -0.32
C SER A 124 23.04 6.96 -1.66
N ILE A 125 22.40 6.61 -2.78
CA ILE A 125 23.06 6.67 -4.11
C ILE A 125 23.44 8.10 -4.50
N SER A 126 24.69 8.27 -4.96
CA SER A 126 25.21 9.56 -5.42
C SER A 126 25.03 9.75 -6.94
N PRO A 127 25.03 11.01 -7.44
CA PRO A 127 24.99 11.31 -8.87
C PRO A 127 26.14 10.65 -9.66
N GLU A 128 27.32 10.53 -9.09
CA GLU A 128 28.50 9.90 -9.69
C GLU A 128 28.26 8.38 -9.87
N GLN A 129 27.66 7.73 -8.88
CA GLN A 129 27.30 6.31 -8.93
C GLN A 129 26.22 6.06 -9.98
N VAL A 130 25.22 6.95 -10.09
CA VAL A 130 24.20 6.91 -11.16
C VAL A 130 24.85 7.04 -12.54
N ALA A 131 25.82 7.96 -12.71
CA ALA A 131 26.53 8.12 -13.97
C ALA A 131 27.33 6.86 -14.35
N ARG A 132 27.98 6.20 -13.38
CA ARG A 132 28.66 4.91 -13.58
C ARG A 132 27.69 3.79 -13.98
N ALA A 133 26.56 3.70 -13.29
CA ALA A 133 25.50 2.74 -13.62
C ALA A 133 25.00 2.92 -15.06
N GLN A 134 24.82 4.19 -15.50
CA GLN A 134 24.45 4.47 -16.87
C GLN A 134 25.54 4.08 -17.88
N GLN A 135 26.81 4.34 -17.58
CA GLN A 135 27.93 3.91 -18.43
C GLN A 135 27.97 2.40 -18.62
N MET A 136 27.69 1.62 -17.55
CA MET A 136 27.61 0.17 -17.64
C MET A 136 26.47 -0.31 -18.58
N ILE A 137 25.33 0.39 -18.54
CA ILE A 137 24.21 0.12 -19.45
C ILE A 137 24.58 0.48 -20.90
N ASP A 138 25.14 1.67 -21.12
CA ASP A 138 25.52 2.16 -22.44
C ASP A 138 26.61 1.29 -23.11
N ALA A 139 27.46 0.65 -22.29
CA ALA A 139 28.44 -0.33 -22.72
C ALA A 139 27.86 -1.72 -23.03
N GLY A 140 26.54 -1.92 -22.83
CA GLY A 140 25.88 -3.22 -23.08
C GLY A 140 26.21 -4.29 -22.04
N GLN A 141 26.73 -3.90 -20.89
CA GLN A 141 27.12 -4.80 -19.81
C GLN A 141 25.93 -5.23 -18.92
N VAL A 142 24.74 -4.63 -19.10
CA VAL A 142 23.53 -4.96 -18.37
C VAL A 142 22.46 -5.44 -19.32
N THR A 143 22.01 -6.69 -19.15
CA THR A 143 20.92 -7.25 -19.92
C THR A 143 19.75 -7.59 -19.00
N VAL A 144 18.53 -7.28 -19.44
CA VAL A 144 17.31 -7.60 -18.74
C VAL A 144 16.41 -8.42 -19.63
N ARG A 145 15.93 -9.56 -19.14
CA ARG A 145 15.04 -10.48 -19.89
C ARG A 145 13.93 -10.98 -19.00
N ARG A 146 12.80 -11.29 -19.62
CA ARG A 146 11.74 -12.06 -18.99
C ARG A 146 12.12 -13.52 -18.94
N THR A 147 11.66 -14.22 -17.91
CA THR A 147 11.76 -15.67 -17.80
C THR A 147 10.41 -16.29 -17.48
N GLU A 148 10.16 -17.49 -18.01
CA GLU A 148 8.97 -18.25 -17.68
C GLU A 148 9.05 -18.74 -16.24
N THR A 149 8.07 -18.38 -15.42
CA THR A 149 7.94 -18.78 -14.03
C THR A 149 6.50 -18.60 -13.56
N ASP A 150 6.05 -19.46 -12.67
CA ASP A 150 4.75 -19.34 -12.00
C ASP A 150 4.77 -18.34 -10.84
N GLU A 151 5.97 -17.84 -10.46
CA GLU A 151 6.14 -16.90 -9.35
C GLU A 151 5.80 -15.48 -9.80
N PHE A 152 4.89 -14.83 -9.07
CA PHE A 152 4.51 -13.43 -9.34
C PHE A 152 5.66 -12.44 -9.14
N ILE A 153 6.48 -12.67 -8.11
CA ILE A 153 7.68 -11.88 -7.80
C ILE A 153 8.86 -12.82 -7.92
N TYR A 154 9.60 -12.70 -9.02
CA TYR A 154 10.82 -13.45 -9.26
C TYR A 154 11.87 -12.56 -9.92
N CYS A 155 13.08 -12.59 -9.37
CA CYS A 155 14.25 -11.95 -9.96
C CYS A 155 15.47 -12.84 -9.75
N CYS A 156 16.16 -13.17 -10.84
CA CYS A 156 17.46 -13.84 -10.82
C CYS A 156 18.49 -12.88 -11.42
N VAL A 157 19.53 -12.60 -10.65
CA VAL A 157 20.67 -11.78 -11.10
C VAL A 157 21.89 -12.67 -11.21
N ILE A 158 22.56 -12.63 -12.38
CA ILE A 158 23.83 -13.25 -12.64
C ILE A 158 24.85 -12.11 -12.78
N ALA A 159 25.73 -11.97 -11.82
CA ALA A 159 26.81 -10.99 -11.80
C ALA A 159 28.14 -11.66 -12.11
N ARG A 160 28.91 -11.09 -13.07
CA ARG A 160 30.21 -11.60 -13.46
C ARG A 160 31.27 -10.51 -13.29
N GLY A 161 32.43 -10.86 -12.72
CA GLY A 161 33.57 -9.94 -12.55
C GLY A 161 34.76 -10.68 -11.93
N ALA A 162 35.97 -10.16 -12.18
CA ALA A 162 37.22 -10.72 -11.70
C ALA A 162 37.40 -12.24 -11.95
N GLY A 163 36.76 -12.77 -13.02
CA GLY A 163 36.81 -14.18 -13.36
C GLY A 163 35.86 -15.10 -12.58
N HIS A 164 34.99 -14.53 -11.75
CA HIS A 164 33.97 -15.22 -10.94
C HIS A 164 32.55 -14.92 -11.42
N GLU A 165 31.60 -15.80 -11.04
CA GLU A 165 30.18 -15.64 -11.31
C GLU A 165 29.38 -15.84 -10.00
N ALA A 166 28.54 -14.84 -9.67
CA ALA A 166 27.57 -14.95 -8.60
C ALA A 166 26.16 -14.99 -9.15
N VAL A 167 25.32 -15.89 -8.64
CA VAL A 167 23.88 -15.97 -8.98
C VAL A 167 23.06 -15.78 -7.72
N VAL A 168 22.14 -14.82 -7.75
CA VAL A 168 21.20 -14.57 -6.64
C VAL A 168 19.78 -14.66 -7.15
N ARG A 169 18.93 -15.40 -6.44
CA ARG A 169 17.51 -15.55 -6.74
C ARG A 169 16.64 -15.00 -5.62
N ILE A 170 15.70 -14.15 -6.00
CA ILE A 170 14.59 -13.67 -5.16
C ILE A 170 13.31 -14.32 -5.67
N SER A 171 12.49 -14.88 -4.78
CA SER A 171 11.19 -15.46 -5.13
C SER A 171 10.18 -15.29 -4.00
N GLY A 172 8.93 -14.97 -4.34
CA GLY A 172 7.81 -14.84 -3.40
C GLY A 172 7.76 -13.53 -2.62
N GLY A 173 8.78 -12.68 -2.70
CA GLY A 173 8.83 -11.37 -2.04
C GLY A 173 9.96 -10.51 -2.60
N HIS A 174 9.82 -9.17 -2.53
CA HIS A 174 10.75 -8.24 -3.17
C HIS A 174 12.18 -8.27 -2.59
N THR A 175 12.37 -8.77 -1.37
CA THR A 175 13.67 -8.90 -0.70
C THR A 175 13.90 -10.31 -0.16
N LEU A 176 13.09 -11.28 -0.58
CA LEU A 176 13.22 -12.67 -0.12
C LEU A 176 14.22 -13.43 -0.99
N VAL A 177 15.48 -13.45 -0.57
CA VAL A 177 16.53 -14.24 -1.23
C VAL A 177 16.28 -15.72 -0.92
N VAL A 178 16.13 -16.52 -1.96
CA VAL A 178 15.91 -17.97 -1.84
C VAL A 178 17.15 -18.78 -2.16
N GLU A 179 18.10 -18.24 -2.94
CA GLU A 179 19.33 -18.91 -3.29
C GLU A 179 20.46 -17.93 -3.63
N LYS A 180 21.71 -18.30 -3.24
CA LYS A 180 22.94 -17.66 -3.69
C LYS A 180 23.93 -18.74 -4.14
N LEU A 181 24.51 -18.57 -5.33
CA LEU A 181 25.60 -19.40 -5.84
C LEU A 181 26.83 -18.53 -6.09
N LEU A 182 28.01 -19.09 -5.86
CA LEU A 182 29.30 -18.53 -6.29
C LEU A 182 30.06 -19.62 -7.06
N ASP A 183 30.41 -19.32 -8.32
CA ASP A 183 31.06 -20.27 -9.25
C ASP A 183 30.35 -21.62 -9.32
N GLY A 184 29.00 -21.57 -9.40
CA GLY A 184 28.13 -22.73 -9.44
C GLY A 184 27.98 -23.48 -8.12
N LYS A 185 28.65 -23.05 -7.04
CA LYS A 185 28.51 -23.66 -5.72
C LYS A 185 27.47 -22.88 -4.90
N GLN A 186 26.55 -23.61 -4.29
CA GLN A 186 25.54 -23.02 -3.42
C GLN A 186 26.16 -22.53 -2.11
N VAL A 187 26.11 -21.22 -1.89
CA VAL A 187 26.60 -20.57 -0.66
C VAL A 187 25.46 -20.19 0.30
N PHE A 188 24.24 -20.15 -0.21
CA PHE A 188 23.03 -19.95 0.58
C PHE A 188 21.83 -20.60 -0.10
N ALA A 189 20.96 -21.25 0.69
CA ALA A 189 19.61 -21.66 0.31
C ALA A 189 18.66 -21.36 1.46
N ALA A 190 17.54 -20.73 1.17
CA ALA A 190 16.48 -20.55 2.15
C ALA A 190 15.84 -21.90 2.51
N GLU A 191 15.44 -22.05 3.78
CA GLU A 191 14.68 -23.22 4.21
C GLU A 191 13.40 -23.39 3.37
N PRO A 192 12.96 -24.63 3.07
CA PRO A 192 11.81 -24.89 2.22
C PRO A 192 10.50 -24.21 2.67
N ASN A 193 10.39 -23.87 3.94
CA ASN A 193 9.26 -23.14 4.53
C ASN A 193 9.36 -21.60 4.40
N ALA A 194 10.46 -21.06 3.88
CA ALA A 194 10.61 -19.64 3.58
C ALA A 194 9.90 -19.22 2.27
N LYS A 195 9.28 -20.17 1.54
CA LYS A 195 8.36 -19.80 0.46
C LYS A 195 7.26 -18.94 1.05
N ALA A 196 7.06 -17.77 0.47
CA ALA A 196 5.89 -16.94 0.79
C ALA A 196 4.66 -17.85 0.79
N ALA A 197 3.88 -17.80 1.87
CA ALA A 197 2.67 -18.60 1.98
C ALA A 197 1.85 -18.42 0.68
N THR A 198 1.56 -19.49 -0.01
CA THR A 198 0.79 -19.47 -1.27
C THR A 198 -0.66 -19.06 -1.06
N GLY A 199 -1.05 -18.78 0.19
CA GLY A 199 -2.37 -18.32 0.61
C GLY A 199 -2.48 -16.79 0.73
N SER A 200 -3.70 -16.32 0.89
CA SER A 200 -4.00 -14.93 1.21
C SER A 200 -3.53 -14.59 2.62
N ILE A 201 -3.09 -13.33 2.84
CA ILE A 201 -2.72 -12.82 4.18
C ILE A 201 -3.87 -12.93 5.20
N CYS A 202 -5.11 -13.02 4.72
CA CYS A 202 -6.31 -13.17 5.55
C CYS A 202 -6.72 -14.63 5.75
N ASP A 203 -6.00 -15.62 5.19
CA ASP A 203 -6.36 -17.03 5.32
C ASP A 203 -6.29 -17.50 6.76
N GLY A 204 -7.35 -18.17 7.22
CA GLY A 204 -7.47 -18.65 8.59
C GLY A 204 -7.80 -17.57 9.63
N VAL A 205 -8.04 -16.32 9.19
CA VAL A 205 -8.47 -15.22 10.06
C VAL A 205 -9.97 -14.98 9.86
N ASP A 206 -10.74 -14.91 10.94
CA ASP A 206 -12.15 -14.50 10.87
C ASP A 206 -12.23 -12.99 10.69
N ILE A 207 -12.34 -12.56 9.42
CA ILE A 207 -12.32 -11.16 9.02
C ILE A 207 -13.42 -10.88 7.99
N SER A 208 -14.09 -9.74 8.17
CA SER A 208 -15.16 -9.23 7.31
C SER A 208 -15.21 -7.71 7.41
N ILE A 209 -15.94 -7.04 6.51
CA ILE A 209 -16.16 -5.58 6.64
C ILE A 209 -16.81 -5.21 7.98
N ALA A 210 -17.73 -6.04 8.47
CA ALA A 210 -18.36 -5.82 9.77
C ALA A 210 -17.36 -5.93 10.93
N SER A 211 -16.53 -6.99 10.96
CA SER A 211 -15.53 -7.17 12.01
C SER A 211 -14.41 -6.13 11.96
N ILE A 212 -14.05 -5.65 10.77
CA ILE A 212 -13.11 -4.53 10.58
C ILE A 212 -13.70 -3.23 11.16
N TYR A 213 -14.97 -2.95 10.88
CA TYR A 213 -15.66 -1.78 11.41
C TYR A 213 -15.73 -1.83 12.94
N ASP A 214 -16.12 -2.97 13.50
CA ASP A 214 -16.16 -3.19 14.95
C ASP A 214 -14.78 -3.02 15.59
N PHE A 215 -13.75 -3.61 15.00
CA PHE A 215 -12.37 -3.47 15.47
C PHE A 215 -11.95 -2.01 15.46
N ALA A 216 -12.08 -1.32 14.33
CA ALA A 216 -11.63 0.05 14.19
C ALA A 216 -12.35 1.01 15.15
N THR A 217 -13.62 0.77 15.47
CA THR A 217 -14.42 1.64 16.33
C THR A 217 -14.28 1.33 17.82
N GLN A 218 -13.85 0.12 18.21
CA GLN A 218 -13.87 -0.33 19.61
C GLN A 218 -12.50 -0.67 20.20
N VAL A 219 -11.46 -0.86 19.36
CA VAL A 219 -10.11 -1.19 19.85
C VAL A 219 -9.54 -0.02 20.68
N ASP A 220 -8.69 -0.34 21.65
CA ASP A 220 -7.94 0.67 22.40
C ASP A 220 -7.06 1.51 21.45
N PHE A 221 -7.13 2.84 21.56
CA PHE A 221 -6.45 3.78 20.69
C PHE A 221 -4.93 3.56 20.66
N GLU A 222 -4.30 3.31 21.80
CA GLU A 222 -2.84 3.14 21.88
C GLU A 222 -2.36 1.94 21.07
N ARG A 223 -3.22 0.94 20.86
CA ARG A 223 -2.90 -0.25 20.03
C ARG A 223 -2.90 0.04 18.52
N ILE A 224 -3.57 1.10 18.09
CA ILE A 224 -3.70 1.48 16.68
C ILE A 224 -3.06 2.81 16.34
N ARG A 225 -2.53 3.52 17.31
CA ARG A 225 -1.90 4.84 17.14
C ARG A 225 -0.78 4.83 16.11
N PHE A 226 -0.08 3.71 15.95
CA PHE A 226 1.00 3.54 14.97
C PHE A 226 0.58 3.85 13.53
N ILE A 227 -0.72 3.72 13.19
CA ILE A 227 -1.23 3.96 11.83
C ILE A 227 -1.16 5.44 11.43
N LEU A 228 -1.10 6.35 12.38
CA LEU A 228 -0.94 7.79 12.12
C LEU A 228 0.33 8.12 11.34
N LYS A 229 1.35 7.26 11.41
CA LYS A 229 2.54 7.37 10.55
C LYS A 229 2.18 7.36 9.06
N ALA A 230 1.07 6.72 8.66
CA ALA A 230 0.60 6.76 7.27
C ALA A 230 0.17 8.18 6.87
N SER A 231 -0.54 8.88 7.76
CA SER A 231 -0.88 10.30 7.57
C SER A 231 0.37 11.15 7.37
N ASP A 232 1.35 11.03 8.26
CA ASP A 232 2.57 11.84 8.21
C ASP A 232 3.36 11.63 6.91
N LEU A 233 3.62 10.38 6.55
CA LEU A 233 4.43 10.06 5.37
C LEU A 233 3.73 10.47 4.08
N ASN A 234 2.46 10.11 3.92
CA ASN A 234 1.76 10.35 2.67
C ASN A 234 1.37 11.83 2.50
N THR A 235 1.13 12.58 3.58
CA THR A 235 0.93 14.04 3.52
C THR A 235 2.21 14.74 3.11
N ARG A 236 3.37 14.40 3.71
CA ARG A 236 4.66 14.97 3.29
C ARG A 236 4.98 14.69 1.82
N LEU A 237 4.63 13.52 1.33
CA LEU A 237 4.81 13.18 -0.09
C LEU A 237 3.85 13.98 -0.98
N SER A 238 2.62 14.25 -0.53
CA SER A 238 1.67 15.13 -1.21
C SER A 238 2.20 16.56 -1.28
N ASP A 239 2.72 17.09 -0.19
CA ASP A 239 3.29 18.44 -0.11
C ASP A 239 4.49 18.58 -1.05
N GLU A 240 5.36 17.56 -1.11
CA GLU A 240 6.49 17.52 -2.04
C GLU A 240 6.03 17.54 -3.50
N GLY A 241 5.00 16.76 -3.86
CA GLY A 241 4.42 16.74 -5.21
C GLY A 241 3.72 18.03 -5.59
N MET A 242 3.22 18.78 -4.61
CA MET A 242 2.68 20.14 -4.83
C MET A 242 3.79 21.18 -4.99
N ALA A 243 4.89 21.04 -4.22
CA ALA A 243 5.99 22.01 -4.21
C ALA A 243 6.88 21.92 -5.46
N ARG A 244 7.09 20.72 -6.01
CA ARG A 244 8.01 20.47 -7.12
C ARG A 244 7.34 19.72 -8.26
N ALA A 245 7.92 19.87 -9.47
CA ALA A 245 7.48 19.17 -10.67
C ALA A 245 7.93 17.70 -10.63
N TYR A 246 6.96 16.78 -10.67
CA TYR A 246 7.17 15.34 -10.72
C TYR A 246 6.19 14.66 -11.69
N GLY A 247 6.65 13.69 -12.43
CA GLY A 247 5.81 12.83 -13.26
C GLY A 247 4.97 13.62 -14.26
N LEU A 248 3.64 13.49 -14.18
CA LEU A 248 2.70 14.19 -15.05
C LEU A 248 2.15 15.49 -14.44
N GLU A 249 2.55 15.83 -13.22
CA GLU A 249 2.08 17.02 -12.48
C GLU A 249 0.54 17.11 -12.39
N VAL A 250 -0.15 15.98 -12.22
CA VAL A 250 -1.62 15.94 -12.18
C VAL A 250 -2.14 16.80 -11.03
N GLY A 251 -1.55 16.67 -9.84
CA GLY A 251 -1.92 17.47 -8.66
C GLY A 251 -1.67 18.97 -8.90
N ARG A 252 -0.51 19.35 -9.41
CA ARG A 252 -0.16 20.75 -9.71
C ARG A 252 -1.02 21.34 -10.82
N THR A 253 -1.36 20.55 -11.83
CA THR A 253 -2.30 20.98 -12.90
C THR A 253 -3.68 21.28 -12.32
N MET A 254 -4.18 20.47 -11.41
CA MET A 254 -5.45 20.74 -10.72
C MET A 254 -5.35 22.00 -9.85
N LYS A 255 -4.27 22.19 -9.10
CA LYS A 255 -4.05 23.42 -8.31
C LYS A 255 -4.09 24.65 -9.19
N LYS A 256 -3.35 24.63 -10.31
CA LYS A 256 -3.37 25.73 -11.28
C LYS A 256 -4.79 25.98 -11.81
N SER A 257 -5.54 24.93 -12.11
CA SER A 257 -6.94 25.07 -12.60
C SER A 257 -7.87 25.68 -11.55
N ILE A 258 -7.63 25.42 -10.26
CA ILE A 258 -8.34 26.10 -9.16
C ILE A 258 -7.94 27.57 -9.11
N ASP A 259 -6.64 27.89 -9.16
CA ASP A 259 -6.14 29.25 -9.12
C ASP A 259 -6.62 30.09 -10.31
N ASP A 260 -6.77 29.47 -11.47
CA ASP A 260 -7.31 30.08 -12.69
C ASP A 260 -8.86 30.18 -12.68
N GLY A 261 -9.53 29.68 -11.65
CA GLY A 261 -10.99 29.73 -11.48
C GLY A 261 -11.76 28.72 -12.37
N MET A 262 -11.10 27.74 -12.98
CA MET A 262 -11.74 26.70 -13.77
C MET A 262 -12.32 25.56 -12.91
N LEU A 263 -11.78 25.33 -11.73
CA LEU A 263 -12.25 24.37 -10.73
C LEU A 263 -12.51 25.07 -9.41
N ALA A 264 -13.48 24.56 -8.63
CA ALA A 264 -13.75 25.07 -7.29
C ALA A 264 -12.71 24.53 -6.28
N GLU A 265 -12.45 25.31 -5.21
CA GLU A 265 -11.70 24.83 -4.06
C GLU A 265 -12.65 24.15 -3.07
N ASP A 266 -13.04 22.92 -3.36
CA ASP A 266 -13.96 22.11 -2.56
C ASP A 266 -13.30 20.80 -2.06
N LEU A 267 -14.06 20.01 -1.27
CA LEU A 267 -13.57 18.77 -0.69
C LEU A 267 -13.13 17.77 -1.78
N LEU A 268 -13.92 17.65 -2.86
CA LEU A 268 -13.63 16.73 -3.96
C LEU A 268 -12.28 17.08 -4.63
N ASN A 269 -12.16 18.33 -5.07
CA ASN A 269 -10.97 18.79 -5.79
C ASN A 269 -9.73 18.76 -4.89
N LYS A 270 -9.87 19.11 -3.60
CA LYS A 270 -8.77 19.04 -2.63
C LYS A 270 -8.27 17.61 -2.44
N ILE A 271 -9.17 16.63 -2.25
CA ILE A 271 -8.82 15.21 -2.11
C ILE A 271 -8.10 14.71 -3.36
N VAL A 272 -8.70 14.93 -4.53
CA VAL A 272 -8.15 14.43 -5.81
C VAL A 272 -6.79 15.06 -6.10
N MET A 273 -6.66 16.36 -5.93
CA MET A 273 -5.42 17.12 -6.13
C MET A 273 -4.29 16.60 -5.23
N CYS A 274 -4.51 16.52 -3.92
CA CYS A 274 -3.48 16.12 -2.97
C CYS A 274 -3.10 14.63 -3.13
N THR A 275 -4.08 13.76 -3.41
CA THR A 275 -3.81 12.33 -3.62
C THR A 275 -3.01 12.11 -4.92
N ALA A 276 -3.34 12.85 -5.99
CA ALA A 276 -2.59 12.81 -7.23
C ALA A 276 -1.17 13.37 -7.06
N ALA A 277 -0.99 14.48 -6.33
CA ALA A 277 0.33 15.07 -6.06
C ALA A 277 1.27 14.09 -5.33
N ALA A 278 0.78 13.37 -4.32
CA ALA A 278 1.55 12.34 -3.64
C ALA A 278 1.99 11.23 -4.61
N SER A 279 1.09 10.82 -5.52
CA SER A 279 1.41 9.84 -6.55
C SER A 279 2.38 10.38 -7.60
N ASP A 280 2.23 11.64 -8.04
CA ASP A 280 3.17 12.31 -8.95
C ASP A 280 4.60 12.31 -8.36
N ALA A 281 4.76 12.74 -7.10
CA ALA A 281 6.04 12.73 -6.41
C ALA A 281 6.65 11.32 -6.36
N ARG A 282 5.87 10.34 -5.89
CA ARG A 282 6.33 8.96 -5.78
C ARG A 282 6.73 8.36 -7.13
N MET A 283 5.88 8.51 -8.15
CA MET A 283 6.12 7.93 -9.47
C MET A 283 7.19 8.68 -10.26
N GLY A 284 7.42 9.96 -9.93
CA GLY A 284 8.44 10.82 -10.49
C GLY A 284 9.81 10.71 -9.79
N GLY A 285 9.95 9.80 -8.81
CA GLY A 285 11.25 9.49 -8.20
C GLY A 285 11.65 10.37 -7.02
N ALA A 286 10.69 10.99 -6.33
CA ALA A 286 10.96 11.68 -5.07
C ALA A 286 11.60 10.73 -4.05
N THR A 287 12.56 11.26 -3.28
CA THR A 287 13.33 10.51 -2.26
C THR A 287 12.65 10.48 -0.90
N LEU A 288 11.32 10.61 -0.88
CA LEU A 288 10.48 10.49 0.32
C LEU A 288 9.72 9.17 0.31
N PRO A 289 9.66 8.46 1.44
CA PRO A 289 8.90 7.22 1.51
C PRO A 289 7.39 7.48 1.51
N ALA A 290 6.64 6.61 0.82
CA ALA A 290 5.21 6.47 1.00
C ALA A 290 4.91 5.41 2.06
N MET A 291 3.89 5.60 2.89
CA MET A 291 3.28 4.45 3.57
C MET A 291 2.55 3.63 2.52
N SER A 292 2.99 2.41 2.29
CA SER A 292 2.42 1.51 1.30
C SER A 292 1.23 0.72 1.86
N ASN A 293 0.48 0.09 0.97
CA ASN A 293 -0.49 -0.95 1.30
C ASN A 293 -0.35 -2.05 0.24
N PHE A 294 -0.26 -3.30 0.66
CA PHE A 294 -0.06 -4.45 -0.21
C PHE A 294 1.13 -4.30 -1.19
N GLY A 295 2.25 -3.77 -0.70
CA GLY A 295 3.47 -3.57 -1.49
C GLY A 295 3.41 -2.39 -2.48
N SER A 296 2.31 -1.64 -2.52
CA SER A 296 2.16 -0.49 -3.41
C SER A 296 2.01 0.82 -2.64
N GLY A 297 2.92 1.78 -2.86
CA GLY A 297 2.81 3.12 -2.27
C GLY A 297 1.58 3.88 -2.78
N ASN A 298 1.20 3.75 -4.06
CA ASN A 298 -0.01 4.40 -4.58
C ASN A 298 -1.29 3.87 -3.91
N GLN A 299 -1.34 2.57 -3.58
CA GLN A 299 -2.45 2.01 -2.81
C GLN A 299 -2.49 2.59 -1.40
N GLY A 300 -1.33 2.72 -0.74
CA GLY A 300 -1.25 3.37 0.56
C GLY A 300 -1.63 4.86 0.52
N ILE A 301 -1.22 5.60 -0.50
CA ILE A 301 -1.60 6.99 -0.74
C ILE A 301 -3.13 7.11 -0.90
N ALA A 302 -3.74 6.26 -1.75
CA ALA A 302 -5.19 6.25 -1.99
C ALA A 302 -6.01 5.80 -0.76
N ALA A 303 -5.43 4.98 0.12
CA ALA A 303 -6.04 4.60 1.40
C ALA A 303 -5.90 5.69 2.47
N THR A 304 -4.94 6.61 2.36
CA THR A 304 -4.59 7.57 3.40
C THR A 304 -5.12 8.99 3.13
N ILE A 305 -4.72 9.59 2.00
CA ILE A 305 -4.94 11.04 1.76
C ILE A 305 -6.43 11.43 1.75
N PRO A 306 -7.35 10.67 1.11
CA PRO A 306 -8.77 10.98 1.17
C PRO A 306 -9.32 10.99 2.60
N VAL A 307 -8.86 10.07 3.44
CA VAL A 307 -9.25 9.94 4.85
C VAL A 307 -8.74 11.13 5.66
N VAL A 308 -7.46 11.49 5.52
CA VAL A 308 -6.82 12.61 6.21
C VAL A 308 -7.53 13.93 5.90
N ILE A 309 -7.77 14.22 4.62
CA ILE A 309 -8.44 15.47 4.20
C ILE A 309 -9.89 15.51 4.68
N THR A 310 -10.58 14.36 4.68
CA THR A 310 -11.94 14.27 5.22
C THR A 310 -11.95 14.50 6.73
N ALA A 311 -11.01 13.93 7.48
CA ALA A 311 -10.87 14.18 8.92
C ALA A 311 -10.61 15.66 9.22
N GLN A 312 -9.76 16.32 8.43
CA GLN A 312 -9.54 17.78 8.52
C GLN A 312 -10.84 18.56 8.26
N ARG A 313 -11.63 18.17 7.25
CA ARG A 313 -12.90 18.82 6.91
C ARG A 313 -13.92 18.74 8.04
N TYR A 314 -13.95 17.63 8.77
CA TYR A 314 -14.86 17.40 9.90
C TYR A 314 -14.24 17.73 11.26
N GLN A 315 -12.99 18.25 11.29
CA GLN A 315 -12.26 18.64 12.51
C GLN A 315 -12.15 17.46 13.52
N CYS A 316 -11.92 16.25 13.01
CA CYS A 316 -11.78 15.07 13.84
C CYS A 316 -10.46 15.11 14.64
N ASP A 317 -10.49 14.53 15.83
CA ASP A 317 -9.30 14.35 16.66
C ASP A 317 -8.39 13.22 16.15
N GLU A 318 -7.23 13.07 16.78
CA GLU A 318 -6.20 12.11 16.42
C GLU A 318 -6.70 10.66 16.54
N GLU A 319 -7.50 10.36 17.56
CA GLU A 319 -8.08 9.02 17.75
C GLU A 319 -9.07 8.68 16.64
N THR A 320 -9.97 9.57 16.31
CA THR A 320 -10.95 9.38 15.23
C THR A 320 -10.26 9.20 13.88
N LEU A 321 -9.19 9.98 13.61
CA LEU A 321 -8.37 9.80 12.41
C LEU A 321 -7.70 8.42 12.38
N ALA A 322 -7.09 7.98 13.49
CA ALA A 322 -6.44 6.66 13.56
C ALA A 322 -7.45 5.52 13.30
N ARG A 323 -8.63 5.59 13.88
CA ARG A 323 -9.72 4.65 13.65
C ARG A 323 -10.14 4.58 12.17
N ALA A 324 -10.30 5.73 11.53
CA ALA A 324 -10.62 5.82 10.11
C ALA A 324 -9.49 5.26 9.22
N LEU A 325 -8.23 5.54 9.54
CA LEU A 325 -7.08 5.00 8.82
C LEU A 325 -6.98 3.48 8.95
N ILE A 326 -7.20 2.91 10.13
CA ILE A 326 -7.30 1.46 10.34
C ILE A 326 -8.40 0.87 9.45
N MET A 327 -9.57 1.47 9.46
CA MET A 327 -10.72 1.06 8.66
C MET A 327 -10.39 1.03 7.17
N SER A 328 -9.74 2.08 6.68
CA SER A 328 -9.31 2.20 5.29
C SER A 328 -8.22 1.20 4.92
N HIS A 329 -7.14 1.11 5.70
CA HIS A 329 -6.02 0.23 5.38
C HIS A 329 -6.37 -1.25 5.50
N LEU A 330 -7.02 -1.67 6.58
CA LEU A 330 -7.41 -3.07 6.79
C LEU A 330 -8.54 -3.48 5.83
N GLY A 331 -9.50 -2.59 5.57
CA GLY A 331 -10.55 -2.81 4.57
C GLY A 331 -9.98 -3.03 3.17
N ALA A 332 -8.98 -2.24 2.77
CA ALA A 332 -8.28 -2.41 1.51
C ALA A 332 -7.55 -3.76 1.43
N ILE A 333 -6.86 -4.17 2.50
CA ILE A 333 -6.18 -5.47 2.60
C ILE A 333 -7.19 -6.60 2.44
N TYR A 334 -8.30 -6.53 3.17
CA TYR A 334 -9.36 -7.53 3.12
C TYR A 334 -9.97 -7.67 1.73
N ILE A 335 -10.38 -6.57 1.09
CA ILE A 335 -10.96 -6.63 -0.26
C ILE A 335 -9.94 -7.21 -1.26
N LYS A 336 -8.67 -6.80 -1.16
CA LYS A 336 -7.60 -7.27 -2.03
C LYS A 336 -7.22 -8.73 -1.81
N SER A 337 -7.49 -9.29 -0.65
CA SER A 337 -7.17 -10.69 -0.32
C SER A 337 -7.90 -11.73 -1.18
N TYR A 338 -8.94 -11.31 -1.92
CA TYR A 338 -9.73 -12.16 -2.80
C TYR A 338 -9.17 -12.37 -4.20
N TYR A 339 -8.04 -11.74 -4.56
CA TYR A 339 -7.40 -11.91 -5.87
C TYR A 339 -5.87 -11.76 -5.77
N PRO A 340 -5.11 -12.21 -6.79
CA PRO A 340 -3.66 -12.18 -6.75
C PRO A 340 -3.07 -10.78 -6.47
N PRO A 341 -1.95 -10.69 -5.74
CA PRO A 341 -1.31 -9.41 -5.38
C PRO A 341 -1.00 -8.52 -6.58
N LEU A 342 -0.51 -9.12 -7.67
CA LEU A 342 -0.27 -8.48 -8.96
C LEU A 342 -1.27 -9.03 -9.98
N SER A 343 -2.00 -8.15 -10.64
CA SER A 343 -3.05 -8.49 -11.60
C SER A 343 -3.30 -7.32 -12.55
N ALA A 344 -4.06 -7.56 -13.60
CA ALA A 344 -4.53 -6.50 -14.50
C ALA A 344 -5.58 -5.58 -13.84
N PHE A 345 -6.04 -5.86 -12.64
CA PHE A 345 -6.96 -5.02 -11.89
C PHE A 345 -6.22 -3.97 -11.06
N CYS A 346 -6.60 -2.70 -11.20
CA CYS A 346 -5.93 -1.63 -10.47
C CYS A 346 -6.27 -1.66 -8.98
N GLY A 347 -5.27 -1.90 -8.12
CA GLY A 347 -5.44 -1.95 -6.67
C GLY A 347 -5.94 -0.64 -6.04
N ASN A 348 -5.79 0.51 -6.72
CA ASN A 348 -6.34 1.78 -6.25
C ASN A 348 -7.88 1.76 -6.15
N THR A 349 -8.57 0.93 -6.94
CA THR A 349 -10.03 0.75 -6.83
C THR A 349 -10.43 0.25 -5.44
N VAL A 350 -9.79 -0.82 -4.96
CA VAL A 350 -10.16 -1.38 -3.64
C VAL A 350 -9.70 -0.49 -2.48
N THR A 351 -8.56 0.18 -2.60
CA THR A 351 -8.12 1.11 -1.57
C THR A 351 -9.02 2.33 -1.48
N SER A 352 -9.51 2.83 -2.61
CA SER A 352 -10.49 3.91 -2.65
C SER A 352 -11.87 3.48 -2.13
N ALA A 353 -12.28 2.22 -2.33
CA ALA A 353 -13.49 1.68 -1.74
C ALA A 353 -13.42 1.65 -0.20
N ALA A 354 -12.30 1.19 0.33
CA ALA A 354 -12.06 1.19 1.78
C ALA A 354 -11.91 2.62 2.35
N ALA A 355 -11.25 3.53 1.61
CA ALA A 355 -11.19 4.93 2.00
C ALA A 355 -12.58 5.58 2.05
N ALA A 356 -13.46 5.30 1.08
CA ALA A 356 -14.83 5.80 1.07
C ALA A 356 -15.65 5.33 2.28
N MET A 357 -15.48 4.06 2.71
CA MET A 357 -16.05 3.53 3.95
C MET A 357 -15.60 4.37 5.16
N ALA A 358 -14.30 4.63 5.28
CA ALA A 358 -13.72 5.42 6.36
C ALA A 358 -14.18 6.89 6.34
N MET A 359 -14.35 7.48 5.15
CA MET A 359 -14.89 8.84 4.99
C MET A 359 -16.33 8.93 5.49
N VAL A 360 -17.15 7.89 5.27
CA VAL A 360 -18.52 7.80 5.83
C VAL A 360 -18.48 7.81 7.35
N TYR A 361 -17.59 7.02 7.96
CA TYR A 361 -17.39 6.99 9.41
C TYR A 361 -17.01 8.38 9.96
N LEU A 362 -16.04 9.06 9.35
CA LEU A 362 -15.60 10.41 9.74
C LEU A 362 -16.74 11.46 9.70
N ALA A 363 -17.69 11.28 8.78
CA ALA A 363 -18.85 12.14 8.63
C ALA A 363 -20.02 11.77 9.59
N GLY A 364 -19.83 10.79 10.48
CA GLY A 364 -20.87 10.29 11.40
C GLY A 364 -21.91 9.38 10.74
N GLY A 365 -21.63 8.83 9.55
CA GLY A 365 -22.50 7.88 8.89
C GLY A 365 -22.52 6.51 9.56
N SER A 366 -23.54 5.70 9.24
CA SER A 366 -23.72 4.37 9.81
C SER A 366 -22.84 3.32 9.13
N PHE A 367 -22.71 2.14 9.75
CA PHE A 367 -22.07 0.96 9.14
C PHE A 367 -22.72 0.58 7.81
N GLU A 368 -24.05 0.61 7.71
CA GLU A 368 -24.77 0.36 6.47
C GLU A 368 -24.36 1.32 5.35
N GLN A 369 -24.26 2.62 5.66
CA GLN A 369 -23.78 3.63 4.71
C GLN A 369 -22.33 3.41 4.31
N SER A 370 -21.48 2.95 5.25
CA SER A 370 -20.10 2.55 4.95
C SER A 370 -20.05 1.38 3.94
N CYS A 371 -20.93 0.38 4.06
CA CYS A 371 -21.06 -0.70 3.08
C CYS A 371 -21.51 -0.16 1.71
N PHE A 372 -22.45 0.79 1.68
CA PHE A 372 -22.91 1.44 0.44
C PHE A 372 -21.77 2.14 -0.29
N ALA A 373 -20.87 2.81 0.45
CA ALA A 373 -19.73 3.49 -0.15
C ALA A 373 -18.79 2.49 -0.85
N ILE A 374 -18.51 1.33 -0.25
CA ILE A 374 -17.72 0.26 -0.87
C ILE A 374 -18.38 -0.22 -2.16
N GLN A 375 -19.68 -0.56 -2.11
CA GLN A 375 -20.43 -1.06 -3.27
C GLN A 375 -20.45 -0.04 -4.42
N ASN A 376 -20.64 1.24 -4.11
CA ASN A 376 -20.64 2.32 -5.10
C ASN A 376 -19.29 2.46 -5.81
N VAL A 377 -18.16 2.47 -5.08
CA VAL A 377 -16.81 2.53 -5.68
C VAL A 377 -16.54 1.30 -6.54
N LEU A 378 -16.88 0.11 -6.05
CA LEU A 378 -16.67 -1.13 -6.80
C LEU A 378 -17.53 -1.20 -8.05
N SER A 379 -18.74 -0.62 -8.03
CA SER A 379 -19.59 -0.50 -9.23
C SER A 379 -19.00 0.46 -10.26
N ASP A 380 -18.47 1.59 -9.82
CA ASP A 380 -17.98 2.67 -10.70
C ASP A 380 -16.61 2.36 -11.32
N SER A 381 -15.72 1.72 -10.56
CA SER A 381 -14.30 1.64 -10.91
C SER A 381 -13.78 0.22 -11.13
N ALA A 382 -14.64 -0.82 -11.18
CA ALA A 382 -14.18 -2.21 -11.34
C ALA A 382 -13.53 -2.50 -12.70
N GLY A 383 -13.68 -1.63 -13.69
CA GLY A 383 -13.04 -1.73 -15.00
C GLY A 383 -11.66 -1.06 -15.12
N MET A 384 -11.12 -0.50 -14.03
CA MET A 384 -9.81 0.18 -14.10
C MET A 384 -8.67 -0.84 -14.24
N VAL A 385 -8.02 -0.83 -15.41
CA VAL A 385 -6.93 -1.77 -15.73
C VAL A 385 -5.60 -1.27 -15.19
N CYS A 386 -4.80 -2.18 -14.65
CA CYS A 386 -3.39 -1.97 -14.26
C CYS A 386 -2.46 -2.49 -15.36
N ASP A 387 -1.80 -1.58 -16.05
CA ASP A 387 -0.84 -1.83 -17.13
C ASP A 387 0.61 -1.51 -16.69
N GLY A 388 0.93 -1.74 -15.43
CA GLY A 388 2.24 -1.51 -14.83
C GLY A 388 2.39 -0.15 -14.16
N ALA A 389 3.43 -0.03 -13.32
CA ALA A 389 3.74 1.19 -12.58
C ALA A 389 4.42 2.20 -13.51
N LYS A 390 3.93 3.44 -13.51
CA LYS A 390 4.44 4.55 -14.35
C LYS A 390 3.84 5.89 -13.94
N ALA A 391 4.35 6.98 -14.48
CA ALA A 391 3.90 8.34 -14.16
C ALA A 391 2.37 8.51 -14.30
N SER A 392 1.74 7.86 -15.30
CA SER A 392 0.28 7.92 -15.47
C SER A 392 -0.53 7.23 -14.38
N CYS A 393 0.10 6.56 -13.42
CA CYS A 393 -0.60 6.07 -12.21
C CYS A 393 -1.22 7.20 -11.40
N ALA A 394 -0.66 8.42 -11.44
CA ALA A 394 -1.26 9.59 -10.79
C ALA A 394 -2.66 9.92 -11.36
N MET A 395 -2.88 9.70 -12.67
CA MET A 395 -4.22 9.81 -13.28
C MET A 395 -5.19 8.77 -12.71
N LYS A 396 -4.75 7.51 -12.54
CA LYS A 396 -5.59 6.43 -11.98
C LYS A 396 -5.90 6.67 -10.50
N VAL A 397 -4.92 7.18 -9.75
CA VAL A 397 -5.12 7.60 -8.35
C VAL A 397 -6.13 8.75 -8.27
N SER A 398 -6.03 9.75 -9.15
CA SER A 398 -7.01 10.85 -9.28
C SER A 398 -8.42 10.31 -9.53
N THR A 399 -8.58 9.43 -10.52
CA THR A 399 -9.88 8.82 -10.88
C THR A 399 -10.48 8.04 -9.71
N SER A 400 -9.69 7.18 -9.05
CA SER A 400 -10.17 6.36 -7.94
C SER A 400 -10.52 7.19 -6.70
N SER A 401 -9.76 8.27 -6.43
CA SER A 401 -10.07 9.20 -5.35
C SER A 401 -11.35 9.99 -5.64
N CYS A 402 -11.58 10.39 -6.88
CA CYS A 402 -12.84 11.02 -7.30
C CYS A 402 -14.03 10.05 -7.11
N ALA A 403 -13.87 8.77 -7.49
CA ALA A 403 -14.88 7.74 -7.25
C ALA A 403 -15.17 7.55 -5.75
N ALA A 404 -14.12 7.58 -4.90
CA ALA A 404 -14.29 7.50 -3.45
C ALA A 404 -15.15 8.63 -2.90
N VAL A 405 -14.87 9.89 -3.29
CA VAL A 405 -15.65 11.06 -2.82
C VAL A 405 -17.10 11.00 -3.29
N ARG A 406 -17.34 10.69 -4.58
CA ARG A 406 -18.72 10.56 -5.08
C ARG A 406 -19.49 9.46 -4.36
N SER A 407 -18.85 8.32 -4.16
CA SER A 407 -19.46 7.16 -3.47
C SER A 407 -19.76 7.44 -2.01
N PHE A 408 -18.86 8.14 -1.32
CA PHE A 408 -19.04 8.65 0.03
C PHE A 408 -20.26 9.56 0.12
N LEU A 409 -20.38 10.56 -0.77
CA LEU A 409 -21.52 11.50 -0.80
C LEU A 409 -22.85 10.79 -1.10
N MET A 410 -22.86 9.84 -2.05
CA MET A 410 -24.03 9.01 -2.34
C MET A 410 -24.45 8.18 -1.12
N ALA A 411 -23.48 7.55 -0.46
CA ALA A 411 -23.72 6.72 0.71
C ALA A 411 -24.29 7.53 1.89
N LEU A 412 -23.80 8.75 2.14
CA LEU A 412 -24.37 9.64 3.16
C LEU A 412 -25.85 9.97 2.87
N ASN A 413 -26.24 10.02 1.60
CA ASN A 413 -27.63 10.22 1.17
C ASN A 413 -28.38 8.89 1.04
N ARG A 414 -27.83 7.77 1.56
CA ARG A 414 -28.41 6.41 1.55
C ARG A 414 -28.66 5.86 0.14
N HIS A 415 -27.86 6.29 -0.84
CA HIS A 415 -27.91 5.77 -2.20
C HIS A 415 -26.77 4.74 -2.41
N ALA A 416 -27.15 3.55 -2.87
CA ALA A 416 -26.21 2.48 -3.17
C ALA A 416 -26.60 1.76 -4.46
N VAL A 417 -25.59 1.35 -5.21
CA VAL A 417 -25.76 0.32 -6.23
C VAL A 417 -25.93 -1.02 -5.50
N SER A 418 -27.02 -1.71 -5.76
CA SER A 418 -27.35 -2.97 -5.11
C SER A 418 -28.09 -3.90 -6.05
N ASN A 419 -27.67 -5.16 -6.11
CA ASN A 419 -28.27 -6.20 -6.97
C ASN A 419 -28.30 -5.82 -8.46
N GLN A 420 -27.19 -5.24 -8.95
CA GLN A 420 -27.02 -4.81 -10.34
C GLN A 420 -25.68 -5.29 -10.89
N GLY A 421 -25.69 -6.05 -11.99
CA GLY A 421 -24.48 -6.61 -12.57
C GLY A 421 -23.73 -7.51 -11.58
N ILE A 422 -22.45 -7.18 -11.34
CA ILE A 422 -21.60 -7.92 -10.38
C ILE A 422 -21.76 -7.44 -8.93
N ILE A 423 -22.50 -6.36 -8.70
CA ILE A 423 -22.74 -5.80 -7.36
C ILE A 423 -23.95 -6.50 -6.74
N ALA A 424 -23.70 -7.26 -5.68
CA ALA A 424 -24.74 -7.95 -4.92
C ALA A 424 -25.50 -7.02 -3.96
N ARG A 425 -26.49 -7.54 -3.24
CA ARG A 425 -27.14 -6.81 -2.14
C ARG A 425 -26.22 -6.66 -0.94
N ASP A 426 -25.45 -7.71 -0.69
CA ASP A 426 -24.50 -7.81 0.41
C ASP A 426 -23.10 -7.36 -0.04
N VAL A 427 -22.41 -6.59 0.79
CA VAL A 427 -21.07 -6.07 0.51
C VAL A 427 -20.04 -7.19 0.41
N GLU A 428 -20.15 -8.21 1.26
CA GLU A 428 -19.25 -9.36 1.27
C GLU A 428 -19.36 -10.18 -0.03
N GLN A 429 -20.59 -10.38 -0.50
CA GLN A 429 -20.81 -11.06 -1.78
C GLN A 429 -20.30 -10.20 -2.95
N THR A 430 -20.44 -8.88 -2.88
CA THR A 430 -19.86 -7.97 -3.88
C THR A 430 -18.33 -8.11 -3.94
N ILE A 431 -17.66 -8.15 -2.80
CA ILE A 431 -16.21 -8.34 -2.70
C ILE A 431 -15.80 -9.68 -3.32
N ARG A 432 -16.51 -10.76 -3.00
CA ARG A 432 -16.25 -12.09 -3.60
C ARG A 432 -16.45 -12.08 -5.12
N ASN A 433 -17.47 -11.42 -5.62
CA ASN A 433 -17.73 -11.30 -7.06
C ASN A 433 -16.59 -10.54 -7.78
N ILE A 434 -16.08 -9.46 -7.19
CA ILE A 434 -14.91 -8.74 -7.70
C ILE A 434 -13.67 -9.66 -7.70
N GLY A 435 -13.42 -10.35 -6.59
CA GLY A 435 -12.32 -11.32 -6.49
C GLY A 435 -12.39 -12.39 -7.59
N GLN A 436 -13.56 -12.97 -7.83
CA GLN A 436 -13.80 -13.96 -8.88
C GLN A 436 -13.58 -13.38 -10.29
N MET A 437 -14.11 -12.17 -10.56
CA MET A 437 -13.91 -11.50 -11.84
C MET A 437 -12.42 -11.28 -12.12
N VAL A 438 -11.66 -10.82 -11.13
CA VAL A 438 -10.23 -10.54 -11.29
C VAL A 438 -9.44 -11.85 -11.46
N SER A 439 -9.67 -12.83 -10.58
CA SER A 439 -8.88 -14.06 -10.55
C SER A 439 -9.13 -14.96 -11.76
N HIS A 440 -10.32 -14.95 -12.34
CA HIS A 440 -10.68 -15.83 -13.48
C HIS A 440 -10.84 -15.04 -14.79
N GLY A 441 -11.36 -13.81 -14.72
CA GLY A 441 -11.70 -13.05 -15.92
C GLY A 441 -10.56 -12.18 -16.47
N MET A 442 -9.57 -11.80 -15.62
CA MET A 442 -8.54 -10.83 -16.02
C MET A 442 -7.13 -11.45 -16.25
N THR A 443 -6.97 -12.75 -16.17
CA THR A 443 -5.68 -13.43 -16.40
C THR A 443 -5.18 -13.26 -17.84
N SER A 444 -6.07 -13.42 -18.82
CA SER A 444 -5.73 -13.19 -20.25
C SER A 444 -5.46 -11.72 -20.57
N THR A 445 -6.10 -10.81 -19.82
CA THR A 445 -5.85 -9.36 -19.94
C THR A 445 -4.42 -9.04 -19.52
N ASP A 446 -3.93 -9.61 -18.44
CA ASP A 446 -2.57 -9.43 -17.93
C ASP A 446 -1.52 -9.91 -18.95
N SER A 447 -1.68 -11.11 -19.47
CA SER A 447 -0.82 -11.66 -20.53
C SER A 447 -0.84 -10.79 -21.80
N THR A 448 -2.01 -10.29 -22.19
CA THR A 448 -2.14 -9.40 -23.36
C THR A 448 -1.40 -8.08 -23.16
N ILE A 449 -1.52 -7.47 -21.98
CA ILE A 449 -0.80 -6.23 -21.63
C ILE A 449 0.71 -6.44 -21.71
N ILE A 450 1.21 -7.52 -21.11
CA ILE A 450 2.64 -7.86 -21.11
C ILE A 450 3.17 -8.06 -22.53
N ASN A 451 2.42 -8.74 -23.38
CA ASN A 451 2.78 -8.93 -24.79
C ASN A 451 2.85 -7.60 -25.55
N ILE A 452 1.87 -6.68 -25.34
CA ILE A 452 1.88 -5.35 -25.94
C ILE A 452 3.12 -4.55 -25.49
N MET A 453 3.46 -4.61 -24.20
CA MET A 453 4.61 -3.88 -23.63
C MET A 453 5.96 -4.44 -24.10
N SER A 454 6.00 -5.63 -24.65
CA SER A 454 7.22 -6.34 -25.09
C SER A 454 7.40 -6.32 -26.61
N ALA A 455 6.41 -5.83 -27.35
CA ALA A 455 6.47 -5.64 -28.80
C ALA A 455 7.22 -4.37 -29.17
#